data_2ad8ae43a29df6969a94b705c4b505b2
#
_entry.id   2ad8ae43a29df6969a94b705c4b505b2
#
_cell.length_a   1.000
_cell.length_b   1.000
_cell.length_c   1.000
_cell.angle_alpha   90.00
_cell.angle_beta   90.00
_cell.angle_gamma   90.00
#
_symmetry.space_group_name_H-M   'P 1'
#
loop_
_entity.id
_entity.type
_entity.pdbx_description
1 polymer ?
#
loop_
_entity_poly.entity_id
_entity_poly.type
_entity_poly.pdbx_seq_one_letter_code
_entity_poly.pdbx_strand_id
1 'polypeptide(L)'
;MLKALNLLSLYTKDVEASVSFYKELGFELVNNDGSVAEVKLGDVRLQFIAQETADKQDESFQKDAFGEPKGTGVYIYIEVDDANAYYKQLKEVGITPSTKPRDWPWEQREFVVRDPDRYKLVFYEKLS
;
A
#
# COMPACT_ATOMS: atom_id res chain seq x y z
N MET A 1 -1.06 21.95 17.92
CA MET A 1 -0.57 20.66 18.44
C MET A 1 -0.93 19.54 17.49
N LEU A 2 -0.03 18.58 17.34
CA LEU A 2 -0.28 17.41 16.51
C LEU A 2 -1.35 16.53 17.14
N LYS A 3 -2.19 15.88 16.31
CA LYS A 3 -3.20 14.93 16.78
C LYS A 3 -2.87 13.49 16.42
N ALA A 4 -2.58 13.23 15.15
CA ALA A 4 -2.36 11.87 14.68
C ALA A 4 -1.75 11.88 13.29
N LEU A 5 -1.03 10.80 12.96
CA LEU A 5 -0.64 10.47 11.61
C LEU A 5 -1.55 9.31 11.17
N ASN A 6 -2.57 9.58 10.38
CA ASN A 6 -3.62 8.61 10.09
C ASN A 6 -4.03 8.53 8.62
N LEU A 7 -3.32 9.24 7.74
CA LEU A 7 -3.62 9.22 6.31
C LEU A 7 -2.34 9.32 5.51
N LEU A 8 -2.15 8.39 4.58
CA LEU A 8 -1.14 8.49 3.53
C LEU A 8 -1.83 8.66 2.20
N SER A 9 -1.34 9.60 1.39
CA SER A 9 -1.89 9.87 0.08
C SER A 9 -0.91 9.41 -0.98
N LEU A 10 -1.39 8.59 -1.92
CA LEU A 10 -0.56 7.91 -2.92
C LEU A 10 -1.14 8.22 -4.31
N TYR A 11 -0.29 8.67 -5.22
CA TYR A 11 -0.69 8.76 -6.61
C TYR A 11 -0.78 7.37 -7.24
N THR A 12 -1.74 7.18 -8.14
CA THR A 12 -1.95 5.92 -8.82
C THR A 12 -2.26 6.14 -10.31
N LYS A 13 -1.88 5.19 -11.11
CA LYS A 13 -2.24 5.17 -12.53
C LYS A 13 -3.69 4.78 -12.75
N ASP A 14 -4.25 3.97 -11.84
CA ASP A 14 -5.58 3.40 -11.99
C ASP A 14 -6.20 3.22 -10.61
N VAL A 15 -7.11 4.13 -10.26
CA VAL A 15 -7.79 4.12 -8.95
C VAL A 15 -8.53 2.81 -8.70
N GLU A 16 -9.22 2.27 -9.73
CA GLU A 16 -9.99 1.03 -9.58
C GLU A 16 -9.08 -0.17 -9.32
N ALA A 17 -7.93 -0.24 -9.99
CA ALA A 17 -6.96 -1.31 -9.76
C ALA A 17 -6.41 -1.25 -8.33
N SER A 18 -6.11 -0.04 -7.83
CA SER A 18 -5.64 0.14 -6.45
C SER A 18 -6.70 -0.28 -5.45
N VAL A 19 -7.94 0.16 -5.62
CA VAL A 19 -9.05 -0.21 -4.73
C VAL A 19 -9.23 -1.72 -4.70
N SER A 20 -9.28 -2.37 -5.85
CA SER A 20 -9.46 -3.82 -5.93
C SER A 20 -8.32 -4.56 -5.22
N PHE A 21 -7.10 -4.13 -5.45
CA PHE A 21 -5.92 -4.75 -4.83
C PHE A 21 -5.97 -4.67 -3.31
N TYR A 22 -6.21 -3.47 -2.76
CA TYR A 22 -6.21 -3.29 -1.31
C TYR A 22 -7.42 -3.96 -0.64
N LYS A 23 -8.55 -4.05 -1.32
CA LYS A 23 -9.68 -4.84 -0.82
C LYS A 23 -9.32 -6.33 -0.74
N GLU A 24 -8.61 -6.87 -1.73
CA GLU A 24 -8.13 -8.25 -1.69
C GLU A 24 -7.16 -8.48 -0.53
N LEU A 25 -6.35 -7.48 -0.17
CA LEU A 25 -5.48 -7.58 1.01
C LEU A 25 -6.28 -7.61 2.31
N GLY A 26 -7.49 -7.08 2.33
CA GLY A 26 -8.31 -7.02 3.54
C GLY A 26 -8.61 -5.60 4.03
N PHE A 27 -8.26 -4.57 3.25
CA PHE A 27 -8.63 -3.20 3.58
C PHE A 27 -10.10 -2.97 3.30
N GLU A 28 -10.71 -2.08 4.08
CA GLU A 28 -12.10 -1.68 3.92
C GLU A 28 -12.22 -0.44 3.06
N LEU A 29 -13.11 -0.45 2.07
CA LEU A 29 -13.36 0.72 1.23
C LEU A 29 -14.12 1.78 2.05
N VAL A 30 -13.61 3.01 2.05
CA VAL A 30 -14.26 4.16 2.70
C VAL A 30 -15.09 4.94 1.68
N ASN A 31 -14.45 5.32 0.56
CA ASN A 31 -15.14 6.01 -0.52
C ASN A 31 -14.35 5.86 -1.83
N ASN A 32 -15.02 6.14 -2.94
CA ASN A 32 -14.40 6.10 -4.27
C ASN A 32 -15.26 6.93 -5.23
N ASP A 33 -14.71 8.05 -5.73
CA ASP A 33 -15.40 8.89 -6.72
C ASP A 33 -14.79 8.74 -8.12
N GLY A 34 -13.91 7.78 -8.31
CA GLY A 34 -13.24 7.52 -9.60
C GLY A 34 -11.94 8.28 -9.78
N SER A 35 -11.78 9.43 -9.16
CA SER A 35 -10.55 10.23 -9.21
C SER A 35 -9.76 10.13 -7.91
N VAL A 36 -10.46 9.97 -6.80
CA VAL A 36 -9.89 9.79 -5.47
C VAL A 36 -10.66 8.67 -4.77
N ALA A 37 -9.95 7.77 -4.13
CA ALA A 37 -10.56 6.72 -3.32
C ALA A 37 -9.81 6.58 -2.00
N GLU A 38 -10.49 6.12 -0.97
CA GLU A 38 -9.89 5.83 0.32
C GLU A 38 -10.23 4.41 0.76
N VAL A 39 -9.23 3.74 1.32
CA VAL A 39 -9.39 2.47 2.01
C VAL A 39 -8.81 2.63 3.42
N LYS A 40 -9.25 1.79 4.35
CA LYS A 40 -8.73 1.85 5.72
C LYS A 40 -8.40 0.48 6.27
N LEU A 41 -7.44 0.48 7.19
CA LEU A 41 -7.10 -0.66 8.01
C LEU A 41 -6.88 -0.13 9.42
N GLY A 42 -7.75 -0.52 10.38
CA GLY A 42 -7.72 0.08 11.70
C GLY A 42 -7.98 1.58 11.61
N ASP A 43 -7.11 2.37 12.24
CA ASP A 43 -7.23 3.83 12.28
C ASP A 43 -6.46 4.54 11.17
N VAL A 44 -5.79 3.79 10.29
CA VAL A 44 -4.98 4.37 9.22
C VAL A 44 -5.71 4.22 7.88
N ARG A 45 -5.70 5.30 7.10
CA ARG A 45 -6.31 5.33 5.77
C ARG A 45 -5.24 5.55 4.72
N LEU A 46 -5.44 4.90 3.58
CA LEU A 46 -4.68 5.17 2.36
C LEU A 46 -5.62 5.83 1.36
N GLN A 47 -5.18 6.95 0.82
CA GLN A 47 -5.93 7.68 -0.20
C GLN A 47 -5.21 7.52 -1.53
N PHE A 48 -5.95 7.08 -2.55
CA PHE A 48 -5.41 6.94 -3.91
C PHE A 48 -5.90 8.08 -4.76
N ILE A 49 -4.98 8.83 -5.35
CA ILE A 49 -5.30 9.97 -6.20
C ILE A 49 -4.88 9.65 -7.63
N ALA A 50 -5.81 9.74 -8.57
CA ALA A 50 -5.48 9.52 -9.98
C ALA A 50 -4.40 10.52 -10.39
N GLN A 51 -3.32 10.03 -10.99
CA GLN A 51 -2.17 10.87 -11.34
C GLN A 51 -2.54 12.01 -12.30
N GLU A 52 -3.57 11.83 -13.11
CA GLU A 52 -4.05 12.84 -14.04
C GLU A 52 -4.62 14.07 -13.35
N THR A 53 -4.98 13.96 -12.06
CA THR A 53 -5.55 15.08 -11.31
C THR A 53 -4.49 16.02 -10.71
N ALA A 54 -3.20 15.65 -10.79
CA ALA A 54 -2.13 16.49 -10.27
C ALA A 54 -2.12 17.84 -11.00
N ASP A 55 -1.86 18.90 -10.23
CA ASP A 55 -1.81 20.27 -10.79
C ASP A 55 -0.82 20.34 -11.93
N LYS A 56 -1.32 20.61 -13.13
CA LYS A 56 -0.50 20.63 -14.35
C LYS A 56 0.51 21.77 -14.39
N GLN A 57 0.29 22.80 -13.59
CA GLN A 57 1.17 23.96 -13.53
C GLN A 57 2.22 23.84 -12.44
N ASP A 58 2.14 22.83 -11.60
CA ASP A 58 3.10 22.60 -10.53
C ASP A 58 4.03 21.44 -10.92
N GLU A 59 5.27 21.77 -11.26
CA GLU A 59 6.26 20.79 -11.69
C GLU A 59 6.53 19.75 -10.60
N SER A 60 6.52 20.15 -9.34
CA SER A 60 6.76 19.24 -8.23
C SER A 60 5.66 18.19 -8.14
N PHE A 61 4.39 18.60 -8.20
CA PHE A 61 3.28 17.65 -8.20
C PHE A 61 3.28 16.74 -9.43
N GLN A 62 3.66 17.27 -10.58
CA GLN A 62 3.76 16.46 -11.80
C GLN A 62 4.85 15.38 -11.67
N LYS A 63 5.99 15.72 -11.10
CA LYS A 63 7.06 14.74 -10.85
C LYS A 63 6.61 13.67 -9.86
N ASP A 64 5.94 14.07 -8.78
CA ASP A 64 5.44 13.12 -7.80
C ASP A 64 4.40 12.18 -8.41
N ALA A 65 3.48 12.74 -9.22
CA ALA A 65 2.38 11.97 -9.80
C ALA A 65 2.85 11.00 -10.88
N PHE A 66 3.76 11.43 -11.76
CA PHE A 66 4.14 10.64 -12.94
C PHE A 66 5.53 10.03 -12.85
N GLY A 67 6.32 10.37 -11.85
CA GLY A 67 7.64 9.77 -11.65
C GLY A 67 7.56 8.26 -11.42
N GLU A 68 8.55 7.55 -11.95
CA GLU A 68 8.65 6.10 -11.79
C GLU A 68 10.06 5.73 -11.32
N PRO A 69 10.20 4.73 -10.42
CA PRO A 69 9.13 4.04 -9.72
C PRO A 69 8.51 4.94 -8.64
N LYS A 70 7.20 4.77 -8.41
CA LYS A 70 6.50 5.50 -7.36
C LYS A 70 6.91 4.97 -5.99
N GLY A 71 6.90 5.86 -4.99
CA GLY A 71 7.11 5.49 -3.60
C GLY A 71 8.53 5.05 -3.25
N THR A 72 9.50 5.41 -4.06
CA THR A 72 10.92 5.10 -3.78
C THR A 72 11.32 5.64 -2.42
N GLY A 73 11.87 4.76 -1.57
CA GLY A 73 12.32 5.13 -0.22
C GLY A 73 11.23 5.07 0.84
N VAL A 74 10.02 4.70 0.48
CA VAL A 74 8.91 4.55 1.44
C VAL A 74 8.48 3.09 1.50
N TYR A 75 8.44 2.55 2.70
CA TYR A 75 7.96 1.19 2.97
C TYR A 75 6.76 1.28 3.89
N ILE A 76 5.66 0.66 3.51
CA ILE A 76 4.44 0.64 4.32
C ILE A 76 4.40 -0.70 5.05
N TYR A 77 4.56 -0.66 6.38
CA TYR A 77 4.57 -1.87 7.20
C TYR A 77 3.17 -2.19 7.71
N ILE A 78 2.77 -3.42 7.51
CA ILE A 78 1.44 -3.92 7.92
C ILE A 78 1.66 -5.17 8.76
N GLU A 79 1.19 -5.14 9.99
CA GLU A 79 1.31 -6.28 10.90
C GLU A 79 0.29 -7.36 10.56
N VAL A 80 0.73 -8.62 10.59
CA VAL A 80 -0.13 -9.80 10.43
C VAL A 80 0.09 -10.75 11.60
N ASP A 81 -0.91 -11.58 11.87
CA ASP A 81 -0.81 -12.59 12.94
C ASP A 81 0.13 -13.73 12.57
N ASP A 82 0.11 -14.16 11.31
CA ASP A 82 0.88 -15.29 10.83
C ASP A 82 1.34 -15.00 9.40
N ALA A 83 2.60 -14.63 9.26
CA ALA A 83 3.16 -14.22 7.96
C ALA A 83 3.14 -15.36 6.95
N ASN A 84 3.44 -16.59 7.37
CA ASN A 84 3.44 -17.74 6.46
C ASN A 84 2.03 -18.04 5.94
N ALA A 85 1.04 -17.99 6.83
CA ALA A 85 -0.36 -18.23 6.46
C ALA A 85 -0.88 -17.15 5.50
N TYR A 86 -0.58 -15.89 5.79
CA TYR A 86 -1.01 -14.78 4.96
C TYR A 86 -0.34 -14.81 3.57
N TYR A 87 0.94 -15.18 3.53
CA TYR A 87 1.67 -15.36 2.28
C TYR A 87 0.95 -16.38 1.38
N LYS A 88 0.55 -17.53 1.94
CA LYS A 88 -0.19 -18.55 1.19
C LYS A 88 -1.55 -18.05 0.73
N GLN A 89 -2.27 -17.34 1.61
CA GLN A 89 -3.59 -16.79 1.30
C GLN A 89 -3.51 -15.82 0.13
N LEU A 90 -2.51 -14.94 0.09
CA LEU A 90 -2.34 -13.99 -1.02
C LEU A 90 -2.11 -14.71 -2.34
N LYS A 91 -1.30 -15.76 -2.34
CA LYS A 91 -1.06 -16.55 -3.56
C LYS A 91 -2.36 -17.22 -4.04
N GLU A 92 -3.21 -17.68 -3.13
CA GLU A 92 -4.48 -18.31 -3.47
C GLU A 92 -5.44 -17.33 -4.15
N VAL A 93 -5.40 -16.05 -3.80
CA VAL A 93 -6.23 -15.02 -4.44
C VAL A 93 -5.53 -14.34 -5.62
N GLY A 94 -4.40 -14.88 -6.07
CA GLY A 94 -3.73 -14.41 -7.28
C GLY A 94 -2.73 -13.26 -7.08
N ILE A 95 -2.40 -12.91 -5.84
CA ILE A 95 -1.38 -11.92 -5.55
C ILE A 95 -0.05 -12.64 -5.36
N THR A 96 0.94 -12.30 -6.18
CA THR A 96 2.28 -12.90 -6.11
C THR A 96 3.19 -12.00 -5.29
N PRO A 97 3.57 -12.41 -4.06
CA PRO A 97 4.53 -11.61 -3.27
C PRO A 97 5.88 -11.51 -3.97
N SER A 98 6.58 -10.41 -3.74
CA SER A 98 7.90 -10.17 -4.31
C SER A 98 8.99 -10.99 -3.63
N THR A 99 8.81 -11.31 -2.35
CA THR A 99 9.74 -12.13 -1.58
C THR A 99 8.99 -13.17 -0.76
N LYS A 100 9.70 -14.22 -0.35
CA LYS A 100 9.17 -15.21 0.60
C LYS A 100 9.31 -14.69 2.03
N PRO A 101 8.50 -15.20 2.98
CA PRO A 101 8.70 -14.87 4.38
C PRO A 101 10.13 -15.21 4.83
N ARG A 102 10.74 -14.27 5.55
CA ARG A 102 12.10 -14.38 6.05
C ARG A 102 12.17 -13.84 7.47
N ASP A 103 12.92 -14.53 8.34
CA ASP A 103 13.15 -14.07 9.70
C ASP A 103 14.34 -13.11 9.73
N TRP A 104 14.11 -11.95 10.31
CA TRP A 104 15.12 -10.89 10.41
C TRP A 104 15.68 -10.79 11.83
N PRO A 105 16.90 -10.27 11.99
CA PRO A 105 17.51 -10.16 13.33
C PRO A 105 16.73 -9.33 14.33
N TRP A 106 15.83 -8.44 13.88
CA TRP A 106 14.95 -7.63 14.74
C TRP A 106 13.68 -8.36 15.17
N GLU A 107 13.72 -9.70 15.11
CA GLU A 107 12.67 -10.58 15.61
C GLU A 107 11.32 -10.38 14.93
N GLN A 108 11.36 -10.22 13.61
CA GLN A 108 10.16 -10.15 12.78
C GLN A 108 10.32 -11.06 11.59
N ARG A 109 9.21 -11.73 11.22
CA ARG A 109 9.12 -12.48 9.97
C ARG A 109 8.40 -11.60 8.97
N GLU A 110 9.05 -11.32 7.83
CA GLU A 110 8.54 -10.34 6.87
C GLU A 110 8.59 -10.87 5.45
N PHE A 111 7.63 -10.44 4.65
CA PHE A 111 7.70 -10.58 3.20
C PHE A 111 7.16 -9.31 2.54
N VAL A 112 7.52 -9.13 1.27
CA VAL A 112 7.24 -7.90 0.52
C VAL A 112 6.22 -8.18 -0.58
N VAL A 113 5.27 -7.25 -0.74
CA VAL A 113 4.32 -7.22 -1.84
C VAL A 113 4.39 -5.84 -2.49
N ARG A 114 4.39 -5.80 -3.82
CA ARG A 114 4.26 -4.54 -4.56
C ARG A 114 2.82 -4.38 -4.99
N ASP A 115 2.27 -3.18 -4.78
CA ASP A 115 0.93 -2.88 -5.27
C ASP A 115 0.95 -2.59 -6.78
N PRO A 116 -0.21 -2.31 -7.42
CA PRO A 116 -0.24 -2.08 -8.87
C PRO A 116 0.67 -0.94 -9.36
N ASP A 117 0.94 0.04 -8.52
CA ASP A 117 1.85 1.16 -8.84
C ASP A 117 3.26 0.93 -8.34
N ARG A 118 3.54 -0.25 -7.79
CA ARG A 118 4.85 -0.65 -7.27
C ARG A 118 5.19 -0.06 -5.91
N TYR A 119 4.22 0.53 -5.19
CA TYR A 119 4.44 0.88 -3.79
C TYR A 119 4.76 -0.37 -3.00
N LYS A 120 5.72 -0.25 -2.09
CA LYS A 120 6.23 -1.40 -1.36
C LYS A 120 5.51 -1.58 -0.03
N LEU A 121 4.85 -2.73 0.11
CA LEU A 121 4.19 -3.15 1.34
C LEU A 121 5.03 -4.23 2.00
N VAL A 122 5.29 -4.08 3.30
CA VAL A 122 6.00 -5.10 4.08
C VAL A 122 5.03 -5.67 5.09
N PHE A 123 4.69 -6.95 4.92
CA PHE A 123 3.85 -7.66 5.88
C PHE A 123 4.75 -8.32 6.90
N TYR A 124 4.51 -8.06 8.18
CA TYR A 124 5.38 -8.55 9.23
C TYR A 124 4.61 -9.18 10.38
N GLU A 125 5.20 -10.21 10.93
CA GLU A 125 4.75 -10.89 12.14
C GLU A 125 5.80 -10.68 13.22
N LYS A 126 5.38 -10.31 14.42
CA LYS A 126 6.28 -10.21 15.56
C LYS A 126 6.56 -11.61 16.08
N LEU A 127 7.85 -11.96 16.24
CA LEU A 127 8.27 -13.28 16.69
C LEU A 127 8.55 -13.35 18.19
N SER A 128 8.51 -12.21 18.87
CA SER A 128 8.77 -12.18 20.31
C SER A 128 7.66 -11.50 21.10
#